data_69c2638d8cba81432c991db28af57746
#
_entry.id   69c2638d8cba81432c991db28af57746
#
_cell.length_a   1.000
_cell.length_b   1.000
_cell.length_c   1.000
_cell.angle_alpha   90.00
_cell.angle_beta   90.00
_cell.angle_gamma   90.00
#
_symmetry.space_group_name_H-M   'P 1'
#
loop_
_entity.id
_entity.type
_entity.pdbx_description
1 polymer ?
#
loop_
_entity_poly.entity_id
_entity_poly.type
_entity_poly.pdbx_seq_one_letter_code
_entity_poly.pdbx_strand_id
1 'polypeptide(L)'
;MEYLGKSKNGTEMYINKLVSEMKNVIGIGSVEPHYFAGYTGGRKSFLPGVASYKTIEINHKLALSDDARSLALDDNPVNQDMVDAMNVLKDINVFSIQTILTGDHNIYAVTAG
;
A
#
# COMPACT_ATOMS: atom_id res chain seq x y z
N MET A 1 3.11 15.58 8.75
CA MET A 1 3.62 14.29 8.23
C MET A 1 4.86 13.88 8.99
N GLU A 2 4.94 12.63 9.35
CA GLU A 2 6.05 12.05 10.11
C GLU A 2 6.96 11.24 9.18
N TYR A 3 8.27 11.48 9.24
CA TYR A 3 9.26 10.70 8.48
C TYR A 3 9.59 9.41 9.24
N LEU A 4 9.44 8.26 8.59
CA LEU A 4 9.66 6.94 9.20
C LEU A 4 10.87 6.17 8.64
N GLY A 5 11.43 6.58 7.52
CA GLY A 5 12.54 5.90 6.88
C GLY A 5 12.38 5.80 5.38
N LYS A 6 13.20 4.98 4.73
CA LYS A 6 13.22 4.79 3.28
C LYS A 6 12.97 3.33 2.92
N SER A 7 12.32 3.10 1.79
CA SER A 7 12.32 1.79 1.14
C SER A 7 13.70 1.50 0.52
N LYS A 8 13.91 0.27 0.06
CA LYS A 8 15.15 -0.12 -0.62
C LYS A 8 15.42 0.70 -1.88
N ASN A 9 14.35 1.16 -2.56
CA ASN A 9 14.48 2.02 -3.73
C ASN A 9 14.68 3.50 -3.39
N GLY A 10 14.77 3.83 -2.11
CA GLY A 10 14.98 5.19 -1.65
C GLY A 10 13.71 6.04 -1.54
N THR A 11 12.53 5.41 -1.60
CA THR A 11 11.28 6.12 -1.38
C THR A 11 11.19 6.55 0.09
N GLU A 12 11.23 7.86 0.32
CA GLU A 12 11.12 8.43 1.64
C GLU A 12 9.68 8.35 2.14
N MET A 13 9.48 7.64 3.27
CA MET A 13 8.14 7.43 3.85
C MET A 13 7.79 8.53 4.84
N TYR A 14 6.92 9.43 4.40
CA TYR A 14 6.25 10.41 5.26
C TYR A 14 4.78 10.01 5.34
N ILE A 15 4.29 9.72 6.52
CA ILE A 15 2.87 9.34 6.72
C ILE A 15 2.18 10.32 7.66
N ASN A 16 0.85 10.25 7.67
CA ASN A 16 0.04 11.06 8.56
C ASN A 16 0.44 10.80 10.01
N LYS A 17 0.71 11.88 10.75
CA LYS A 17 1.17 11.83 12.13
C LYS A 17 0.21 11.07 13.06
N LEU A 18 -1.10 11.20 12.84
CA LEU A 18 -2.09 10.49 13.63
C LEU A 18 -1.94 8.97 13.51
N VAL A 19 -1.53 8.48 12.33
CA VAL A 19 -1.28 7.05 12.10
C VAL A 19 0.05 6.64 12.72
N SER A 20 1.10 7.45 12.54
CA SER A 20 2.44 7.13 13.05
C SER A 20 2.51 7.04 14.57
N GLU A 21 1.61 7.71 15.27
CA GLU A 21 1.55 7.71 16.74
C GLU A 21 0.77 6.52 17.31
N MET A 22 0.09 5.74 16.46
CA MET A 22 -0.70 4.58 16.92
C MET A 22 0.17 3.35 17.08
N LYS A 23 -0.14 2.53 18.07
CA LYS A 23 0.47 1.21 18.26
C LYS A 23 -0.23 0.15 17.42
N ASN A 24 -1.54 0.28 17.24
CA ASN A 24 -2.36 -0.67 16.53
C ASN A 24 -3.21 0.07 15.50
N VAL A 25 -3.18 -0.41 14.25
CA VAL A 25 -3.95 0.15 13.15
C VAL A 25 -4.73 -0.97 12.47
N ILE A 26 -6.02 -0.76 12.29
CA ILE A 26 -6.88 -1.66 11.53
C ILE A 26 -7.19 -1.01 10.19
N GLY A 27 -6.78 -1.64 9.10
CA GLY A 27 -7.09 -1.21 7.75
C GLY A 27 -8.25 -2.02 7.18
N ILE A 28 -9.23 -1.34 6.62
CA ILE A 28 -10.38 -1.99 5.98
C ILE A 28 -10.43 -1.52 4.53
N GLY A 29 -10.48 -2.46 3.61
CA GLY A 29 -10.50 -2.13 2.19
C GLY A 29 -10.96 -3.28 1.32
N SER A 30 -10.90 -3.08 0.01
CA SER A 30 -11.20 -4.12 -0.98
C SER A 30 -9.99 -4.45 -1.82
N VAL A 31 -9.93 -5.69 -2.32
CA VAL A 31 -8.88 -6.13 -3.23
C VAL A 31 -9.45 -6.11 -4.65
N GLU A 32 -8.86 -5.30 -5.51
CA GLU A 32 -9.25 -5.13 -6.91
C GLU A 32 -8.01 -5.02 -7.79
N PRO A 33 -8.09 -5.36 -9.08
CA PRO A 33 -7.00 -5.09 -10.02
C PRO A 33 -6.72 -3.59 -10.09
N HIS A 34 -5.43 -3.24 -10.18
CA HIS A 34 -4.98 -1.86 -10.31
C HIS A 34 -4.07 -1.73 -11.53
N TYR A 35 -4.24 -0.69 -12.33
CA TYR A 35 -3.60 -0.61 -13.65
C TYR A 35 -2.08 -0.52 -13.63
N PHE A 36 -1.43 -0.07 -12.56
CA PHE A 36 0.04 -0.08 -12.46
C PHE A 36 0.59 -0.73 -11.20
N ALA A 37 -0.16 -0.79 -10.11
CA ALA A 37 0.31 -1.42 -8.86
C ALA A 37 -0.02 -2.92 -8.75
N GLY A 38 -0.74 -3.46 -9.72
CA GLY A 38 -1.21 -4.84 -9.75
C GLY A 38 -2.58 -4.99 -9.11
N TYR A 39 -2.65 -4.82 -7.79
CA TYR A 39 -3.89 -4.92 -7.01
C TYR A 39 -3.97 -3.81 -5.96
N THR A 40 -5.20 -3.49 -5.55
CA THR A 40 -5.47 -2.65 -4.38
C THR A 40 -5.42 -3.49 -3.10
N GLY A 41 -5.67 -2.86 -1.96
CA GLY A 41 -5.75 -3.52 -0.65
C GLY A 41 -4.45 -3.47 0.15
N GLY A 42 -4.53 -3.90 1.39
CA GLY A 42 -3.38 -4.06 2.29
C GLY A 42 -2.45 -2.85 2.36
N ARG A 43 -1.24 -3.02 1.81
CA ARG A 43 -0.19 -1.98 1.80
C ARG A 43 -0.63 -0.64 1.21
N LYS A 44 -1.61 -0.62 0.32
CA LYS A 44 -2.08 0.64 -0.29
C LYS A 44 -2.84 1.53 0.70
N SER A 45 -3.27 1.01 1.82
CA SER A 45 -3.84 1.82 2.90
C SER A 45 -2.78 2.75 3.50
N PHE A 46 -1.51 2.41 3.43
CA PHE A 46 -0.39 3.21 3.90
C PHE A 46 0.29 3.97 2.78
N LEU A 47 0.52 3.33 1.64
CA LEU A 47 1.11 3.94 0.46
C LEU A 47 0.23 3.60 -0.77
N PRO A 48 -0.57 4.52 -1.28
CA PRO A 48 -0.60 5.98 -0.99
C PRO A 48 -1.51 6.42 0.16
N GLY A 49 -2.35 5.57 0.71
CA GLY A 49 -3.48 5.95 1.54
C GLY A 49 -3.25 7.04 2.60
N VAL A 50 -2.22 6.92 3.43
CA VAL A 50 -1.90 7.91 4.46
C VAL A 50 -0.54 8.56 4.26
N ALA A 51 0.08 8.35 3.10
CA ALA A 51 1.39 8.88 2.77
C ALA A 51 1.32 10.33 2.26
N SER A 52 2.45 11.05 2.35
CA SER A 52 2.57 12.39 1.80
C SER A 52 2.59 12.37 0.27
N TYR A 53 2.24 13.50 -0.33
CA TYR A 53 2.32 13.68 -1.78
C TYR A 53 3.71 13.35 -2.33
N LYS A 54 4.77 13.80 -1.65
CA LYS A 54 6.16 13.52 -2.04
C LYS A 54 6.45 12.01 -2.07
N THR A 55 6.03 11.28 -1.05
CA THR A 55 6.18 9.82 -0.99
C THR A 55 5.44 9.14 -2.14
N ILE A 56 4.20 9.55 -2.37
CA ILE A 56 3.36 9.03 -3.45
C ILE A 56 4.02 9.28 -4.81
N GLU A 57 4.52 10.49 -5.03
CA GLU A 57 5.14 10.87 -6.29
C GLU A 57 6.37 10.00 -6.61
N ILE A 58 7.23 9.78 -5.63
CA ILE A 58 8.42 8.94 -5.80
C ILE A 58 8.02 7.50 -6.13
N ASN A 59 7.09 6.91 -5.38
CA ASN A 59 6.62 5.56 -5.61
C ASN A 59 5.95 5.43 -6.99
N HIS A 60 5.08 6.36 -7.36
CA HIS A 60 4.33 6.29 -8.60
C HIS A 60 5.18 6.54 -9.86
N LYS A 61 6.37 7.13 -9.74
CA LYS A 61 7.32 7.20 -10.85
C LYS A 61 7.75 5.83 -11.33
N LEU A 62 7.70 4.81 -10.49
CA LEU A 62 7.99 3.43 -10.85
C LEU A 62 6.96 2.86 -11.83
N ALA A 63 5.80 3.51 -11.99
CA ALA A 63 4.78 3.13 -12.95
C ALA A 63 5.22 3.30 -14.41
N LEU A 64 6.34 3.99 -14.65
CA LEU A 64 6.93 4.10 -15.98
C LEU A 64 7.58 2.78 -16.45
N SER A 65 7.84 1.85 -15.55
CA SER A 65 8.34 0.52 -15.90
C SER A 65 7.25 -0.32 -16.58
N ASP A 66 7.62 -1.08 -17.61
CA ASP A 66 6.72 -2.02 -18.28
C ASP A 66 6.23 -3.14 -17.35
N ASP A 67 6.94 -3.41 -16.26
CA ASP A 67 6.56 -4.42 -15.26
C ASP A 67 5.49 -3.89 -14.30
N ALA A 68 5.24 -2.59 -14.28
CA ALA A 68 4.18 -1.97 -13.49
C ALA A 68 2.85 -2.07 -14.23
N ARG A 69 2.17 -3.20 -14.07
CA ARG A 69 0.94 -3.50 -14.81
C ARG A 69 -0.12 -4.12 -13.91
N SER A 70 -1.35 -4.15 -14.39
CA SER A 70 -2.47 -4.78 -13.70
C SER A 70 -2.20 -6.27 -13.48
N LEU A 71 -2.64 -6.79 -12.34
CA LEU A 71 -2.54 -8.19 -11.91
C LEU A 71 -1.10 -8.67 -11.63
N ALA A 72 -0.08 -7.83 -11.85
CA ALA A 72 1.32 -8.17 -11.56
C ALA A 72 1.69 -7.71 -10.15
N LEU A 73 2.21 -8.61 -9.32
CA LEU A 73 2.69 -8.32 -7.96
C LEU A 73 4.18 -8.54 -7.82
N ASP A 74 4.67 -9.77 -8.04
CA ASP A 74 6.05 -10.15 -7.71
C ASP A 74 7.11 -9.36 -8.46
N ASP A 75 6.91 -9.15 -9.76
CA ASP A 75 7.84 -8.43 -10.62
C ASP A 75 7.46 -6.96 -10.83
N ASN A 76 6.42 -6.48 -10.15
CA ASN A 76 5.93 -5.12 -10.29
C ASN A 76 6.70 -4.17 -9.37
N PRO A 77 7.52 -3.23 -9.89
CA PRO A 77 8.34 -2.37 -9.06
C PRO A 77 7.53 -1.44 -8.15
N VAL A 78 6.35 -1.01 -8.58
CA VAL A 78 5.46 -0.18 -7.75
C VAL A 78 5.02 -0.97 -6.54
N ASN A 79 4.56 -2.22 -6.74
CA ASN A 79 4.14 -3.08 -5.66
C ASN A 79 5.31 -3.45 -4.74
N GLN A 80 6.46 -3.80 -5.31
CA GLN A 80 7.65 -4.16 -4.53
C GLN A 80 8.07 -3.02 -3.61
N ASP A 81 8.05 -1.79 -4.11
CA ASP A 81 8.37 -0.61 -3.31
C ASP A 81 7.32 -0.36 -2.20
N MET A 82 6.04 -0.56 -2.49
CA MET A 82 4.97 -0.45 -1.50
C MET A 82 5.13 -1.48 -0.38
N VAL A 83 5.43 -2.73 -0.72
CA VAL A 83 5.65 -3.81 0.24
C VAL A 83 6.89 -3.53 1.09
N ASP A 84 7.99 -3.12 0.46
CA ASP A 84 9.22 -2.79 1.16
C ASP A 84 9.04 -1.58 2.09
N ALA A 85 8.29 -0.58 1.66
CA ALA A 85 7.98 0.59 2.47
C ALA A 85 7.22 0.24 3.76
N MET A 86 6.45 -0.84 3.77
CA MET A 86 5.78 -1.31 4.99
C MET A 86 6.76 -1.71 6.09
N ASN A 87 7.99 -2.05 5.76
CA ASN A 87 9.01 -2.42 6.74
C ASN A 87 9.41 -1.24 7.66
N VAL A 88 9.17 0.01 7.23
CA VAL A 88 9.43 1.18 8.08
C VAL A 88 8.35 1.38 9.14
N LEU A 89 7.24 0.65 9.05
CA LEU A 89 6.13 0.69 10.00
C LEU A 89 6.24 -0.40 11.09
N LYS A 90 7.43 -0.94 11.31
CA LYS A 90 7.66 -2.10 12.19
C LYS A 90 7.22 -1.91 13.65
N ASP A 91 7.11 -0.66 14.11
CA ASP A 91 6.65 -0.35 15.48
C ASP A 91 5.13 -0.22 15.57
N ILE A 92 4.42 -0.39 14.46
CA ILE A 92 2.97 -0.33 14.38
C ILE A 92 2.42 -1.72 14.09
N ASN A 93 1.52 -2.21 14.92
CA ASN A 93 0.80 -3.45 14.66
C ASN A 93 -0.31 -3.17 13.67
N VAL A 94 -0.24 -3.76 12.50
CA VAL A 94 -1.24 -3.58 11.43
C VAL A 94 -2.06 -4.85 11.28
N PHE A 95 -3.38 -4.70 11.33
CA PHE A 95 -4.32 -5.77 11.05
C PHE A 95 -5.23 -5.30 9.91
N SER A 96 -5.35 -6.12 8.87
CA SER A 96 -6.12 -5.74 7.67
C SER A 96 -7.33 -6.63 7.50
N ILE A 97 -8.47 -6.00 7.18
CA ILE A 97 -9.69 -6.67 6.76
C ILE A 97 -9.89 -6.29 5.30
N GLN A 98 -9.86 -7.29 4.42
CA GLN A 98 -9.99 -7.08 2.98
C GLN A 98 -11.23 -7.79 2.46
N THR A 99 -12.01 -7.09 1.64
CA THR A 99 -13.15 -7.68 0.95
C THR A 99 -12.80 -7.90 -0.52
N ILE A 100 -13.39 -8.95 -1.09
CA ILE A 100 -13.35 -9.20 -2.53
C ILE A 100 -14.78 -9.06 -3.01
N LEU A 101 -15.01 -8.13 -3.95
CA LEU A 101 -16.34 -7.81 -4.44
C LEU A 101 -16.61 -8.50 -5.78
N THR A 102 -17.88 -8.85 -6.01
CA THR A 102 -18.36 -9.30 -7.32
C THR A 102 -18.58 -8.09 -8.23
N GLY A 103 -18.84 -8.32 -9.52
CA GLY A 103 -19.19 -7.26 -10.46
C GLY A 103 -20.44 -6.46 -10.06
N ASP A 104 -21.32 -7.04 -9.26
CA ASP A 104 -22.53 -6.41 -8.72
C ASP A 104 -22.28 -5.67 -7.38
N HIS A 105 -21.04 -5.52 -6.97
CA HIS A 105 -20.62 -4.92 -5.69
C HIS A 105 -21.11 -5.68 -4.45
N ASN A 106 -21.43 -6.96 -4.59
CA ASN A 106 -21.70 -7.84 -3.46
C ASN A 106 -20.37 -8.41 -2.91
N ILE A 107 -20.34 -8.66 -1.62
CA ILE A 107 -19.15 -9.27 -1.00
C ILE A 107 -19.07 -10.73 -1.39
N TYR A 108 -18.00 -11.10 -2.11
CA TYR A 108 -17.71 -12.49 -2.48
C TYR A 108 -16.91 -13.20 -1.40
N ALA A 109 -15.92 -12.54 -0.82
CA ALA A 109 -15.06 -13.12 0.22
C ALA A 109 -14.51 -12.00 1.12
N VAL A 110 -14.13 -12.41 2.33
CA VAL A 110 -13.48 -11.52 3.31
C VAL A 110 -12.25 -12.24 3.84
N THR A 111 -11.12 -11.53 3.90
CA THR A 111 -9.90 -12.02 4.54
C THR A 111 -9.50 -11.07 5.66
N ALA A 112 -8.81 -11.59 6.67
CA ALA A 112 -8.34 -10.80 7.81
C ALA A 112 -6.98 -11.32 8.29
N GLY A 113 -6.09 -10.38 8.63
CA GLY A 113 -4.77 -10.74 9.12
C GLY A 113 -3.74 -9.64 9.10
#